data_effa7585ad82ad821a985e679ed1e5e2
#
_entry.id   effa7585ad82ad821a985e679ed1e5e2
#
_cell.length_a   1.000
_cell.length_b   1.000
_cell.length_c   1.000
_cell.angle_alpha   90.00
_cell.angle_beta   90.00
_cell.angle_gamma   90.00
#
_symmetry.space_group_name_H-M   'P 1'
#
loop_
_entity.id
_entity.type
_entity.pdbx_description
1 polymer ?
#
loop_
_entity_poly.entity_id
_entity_poly.type
_entity_poly.pdbx_seq_one_letter_code
_entity_poly.pdbx_strand_id
1 'polypeptide(L)'
;IYACEFFYDEEGLACWPKLDVNFTNKTQFVYRINKGVLDVSDDKTLNDSMPDDSKRIPFTNMIYVGDGLSDVPCMKMMRTYGGQAIAVYQEENRQGVEDLLSKGRVDFIFPADYREGTALDSTVKNIIRKMAICDTLAEENAAQFRQIGRSPLPYQASLFEET
;
A
#
# COMPACT_ATOMS: atom_id res chain seq x y z
N ILE A 1 -2.48 7.26 -11.43
CA ILE A 1 -3.11 7.85 -10.24
C ILE A 1 -4.58 7.47 -10.28
N TYR A 2 -5.11 6.99 -9.17
CA TYR A 2 -6.55 6.84 -8.94
C TYR A 2 -6.99 7.95 -8.01
N ALA A 3 -8.02 8.68 -8.41
CA ALA A 3 -8.62 9.75 -7.63
C ALA A 3 -10.11 9.85 -7.98
N CYS A 4 -10.90 10.47 -7.13
CA CYS A 4 -12.26 10.83 -7.52
C CYS A 4 -12.23 11.80 -8.69
N GLU A 5 -13.00 11.52 -9.73
CA GLU A 5 -13.10 12.32 -10.94
C GLU A 5 -14.55 12.57 -11.29
N PHE A 6 -14.82 13.71 -11.94
CA PHE A 6 -16.13 14.05 -12.49
C PHE A 6 -16.09 14.16 -14.01
N PHE A 7 -17.21 13.88 -14.65
CA PHE A 7 -17.48 14.38 -15.98
C PHE A 7 -17.96 15.83 -15.88
N TYR A 8 -17.50 16.63 -16.83
CA TYR A 8 -17.86 18.05 -16.93
C TYR A 8 -18.63 18.27 -18.22
N ASP A 9 -19.61 19.19 -18.20
CA ASP A 9 -20.32 19.64 -19.41
C ASP A 9 -19.47 20.63 -20.23
N GLU A 10 -20.11 21.16 -21.30
CA GLU A 10 -19.45 22.10 -22.20
C GLU A 10 -19.15 23.46 -21.52
N GLU A 11 -19.86 23.79 -20.43
CA GLU A 11 -19.67 24.98 -19.61
C GLU A 11 -18.64 24.77 -18.48
N GLY A 12 -18.10 23.54 -18.33
CA GLY A 12 -17.13 23.19 -17.30
C GLY A 12 -17.74 22.91 -15.93
N LEU A 13 -19.03 22.65 -15.85
CA LEU A 13 -19.72 22.27 -14.62
C LEU A 13 -19.67 20.77 -14.41
N ALA A 14 -19.44 20.33 -13.18
CA ALA A 14 -19.41 18.92 -12.81
C ALA A 14 -20.82 18.32 -12.92
N CYS A 15 -21.00 17.31 -13.81
CA CYS A 15 -22.29 16.71 -14.09
C CYS A 15 -22.48 15.38 -13.37
N TRP A 16 -21.46 14.52 -13.39
CA TRP A 16 -21.57 13.15 -12.93
C TRP A 16 -20.23 12.61 -12.45
N PRO A 17 -20.19 11.74 -11.40
CA PRO A 17 -18.98 11.06 -10.99
C PRO A 17 -18.48 10.14 -12.11
N LYS A 18 -17.24 10.35 -12.57
CA LYS A 18 -16.55 9.48 -13.54
C LYS A 18 -15.86 8.31 -12.84
N LEU A 19 -15.20 8.62 -11.73
CA LEU A 19 -14.57 7.66 -10.85
C LEU A 19 -14.80 8.08 -9.40
N ASP A 20 -15.26 7.15 -8.59
CA ASP A 20 -15.41 7.33 -7.14
C ASP A 20 -14.48 6.37 -6.39
N VAL A 21 -13.60 6.94 -5.56
CA VAL A 21 -12.72 6.19 -4.66
C VAL A 21 -13.21 6.42 -3.23
N ASN A 22 -13.89 5.44 -2.67
CA ASN A 22 -14.51 5.53 -1.36
C ASN A 22 -14.15 4.35 -0.45
N PHE A 23 -14.66 4.36 0.77
CA PHE A 23 -14.32 3.35 1.80
C PHE A 23 -14.68 1.91 1.41
N THR A 24 -15.61 1.69 0.47
CA THR A 24 -16.02 0.35 0.04
C THR A 24 -15.09 -0.24 -1.02
N ASN A 25 -14.37 0.60 -1.78
CA ASN A 25 -13.56 0.17 -2.91
C ASN A 25 -12.06 0.51 -2.79
N LYS A 26 -11.61 1.24 -1.76
CA LYS A 26 -10.19 1.56 -1.55
C LYS A 26 -9.27 0.34 -1.64
N THR A 27 -9.66 -0.79 -1.05
CA THR A 27 -8.87 -2.03 -1.09
C THR A 27 -8.73 -2.58 -2.51
N GLN A 28 -9.76 -2.46 -3.34
CA GLN A 28 -9.71 -2.85 -4.74
C GLN A 28 -8.63 -2.05 -5.49
N PHE A 29 -8.55 -0.73 -5.26
CA PHE A 29 -7.54 0.11 -5.91
C PHE A 29 -6.12 -0.25 -5.46
N VAL A 30 -5.94 -0.63 -4.20
CA VAL A 30 -4.63 -1.13 -3.74
C VAL A 30 -4.25 -2.43 -4.47
N TYR A 31 -5.18 -3.36 -4.66
CA TYR A 31 -4.92 -4.57 -5.46
C TYR A 31 -4.65 -4.26 -6.93
N ARG A 32 -5.33 -3.27 -7.52
CA ARG A 32 -5.05 -2.81 -8.89
C ARG A 32 -3.62 -2.31 -9.04
N ILE A 33 -3.15 -1.51 -8.08
CA ILE A 33 -1.76 -1.04 -8.04
C ILE A 33 -0.81 -2.22 -7.89
N ASN A 34 -1.08 -3.14 -6.98
CA ASN A 34 -0.27 -4.33 -6.73
C ASN A 34 -0.09 -5.17 -8.00
N LYS A 35 -1.18 -5.49 -8.69
CA LYS A 35 -1.19 -6.32 -9.90
C LYS A 35 -0.80 -5.55 -11.17
N GLY A 36 -0.84 -4.21 -11.16
CA GLY A 36 -0.62 -3.40 -12.35
C GLY A 36 -1.83 -3.32 -13.29
N VAL A 37 -3.04 -3.65 -12.81
CA VAL A 37 -4.29 -3.57 -13.57
C VAL A 37 -4.82 -2.15 -13.50
N LEU A 38 -4.40 -1.30 -14.44
CA LEU A 38 -4.67 0.14 -14.41
C LEU A 38 -6.05 0.52 -14.93
N ASP A 39 -6.65 -0.31 -15.79
CA ASP A 39 -8.01 -0.11 -16.29
C ASP A 39 -9.02 -0.47 -15.21
N VAL A 40 -9.84 0.49 -14.79
CA VAL A 40 -10.85 0.29 -13.75
C VAL A 40 -12.01 -0.61 -14.19
N SER A 41 -12.19 -0.82 -15.49
CA SER A 41 -13.20 -1.73 -16.05
C SER A 41 -12.75 -3.19 -16.15
N ASP A 42 -11.42 -3.45 -16.01
CA ASP A 42 -10.86 -4.80 -16.08
C ASP A 42 -10.92 -5.50 -14.73
N ASP A 43 -12.09 -5.99 -14.39
CA ASP A 43 -12.29 -6.79 -13.18
C ASP A 43 -11.85 -8.24 -13.35
N LYS A 44 -11.79 -8.73 -14.59
CA LYS A 44 -11.34 -10.10 -14.85
C LYS A 44 -9.87 -10.28 -14.46
N THR A 45 -8.96 -9.50 -15.03
CA THR A 45 -7.53 -9.56 -14.71
C THR A 45 -7.27 -9.21 -13.25
N LEU A 46 -8.06 -8.32 -12.65
CA LEU A 46 -7.95 -8.00 -11.24
C LEU A 46 -8.20 -9.22 -10.35
N ASN A 47 -9.18 -10.06 -10.69
CA ASN A 47 -9.58 -11.22 -9.89
C ASN A 47 -8.83 -12.51 -10.28
N ASP A 48 -8.14 -12.55 -11.42
CA ASP A 48 -7.33 -13.70 -11.82
C ASP A 48 -6.18 -13.95 -10.82
N SER A 49 -5.83 -15.23 -10.64
CA SER A 49 -4.66 -15.59 -9.84
C SER A 49 -3.38 -15.08 -10.51
N MET A 50 -2.52 -14.42 -9.74
CA MET A 50 -1.25 -13.89 -10.21
C MET A 50 -0.14 -14.29 -9.22
N PRO A 51 0.93 -14.96 -9.66
CA PRO A 51 2.09 -15.26 -8.82
C PRO A 51 2.69 -14.00 -8.20
N ASP A 52 3.26 -14.11 -7.00
CA ASP A 52 3.76 -12.95 -6.26
C ASP A 52 4.92 -12.25 -6.98
N ASP A 53 5.78 -12.99 -7.66
CA ASP A 53 6.90 -12.51 -8.46
C ASP A 53 6.49 -11.77 -9.76
N SER A 54 5.24 -11.98 -10.19
CA SER A 54 4.66 -11.35 -11.38
C SER A 54 3.89 -10.06 -11.06
N LYS A 55 3.70 -9.75 -9.78
CA LYS A 55 3.01 -8.54 -9.36
C LYS A 55 3.87 -7.31 -9.60
N ARG A 56 3.25 -6.29 -10.20
CA ARG A 56 3.97 -5.07 -10.61
C ARG A 56 4.60 -4.34 -9.44
N ILE A 57 3.86 -4.20 -8.33
CA ILE A 57 4.34 -3.55 -7.10
C ILE A 57 4.00 -4.45 -5.93
N PRO A 58 4.98 -5.14 -5.33
CA PRO A 58 4.72 -5.97 -4.16
C PRO A 58 4.24 -5.12 -2.99
N PHE A 59 3.42 -5.69 -2.11
CA PHE A 59 2.93 -4.97 -0.94
C PHE A 59 4.05 -4.47 -0.04
N THR A 60 5.17 -5.19 0.03
CA THR A 60 6.37 -4.79 0.77
C THR A 60 6.95 -3.44 0.32
N ASN A 61 6.64 -3.02 -0.92
CA ASN A 61 7.05 -1.75 -1.51
C ASN A 61 5.90 -0.73 -1.57
N MET A 62 4.92 -0.87 -0.65
CA MET A 62 3.80 0.05 -0.53
C MET A 62 3.77 0.73 0.84
N ILE A 63 3.40 2.00 0.84
CA ILE A 63 3.09 2.78 2.03
C ILE A 63 1.65 3.26 1.92
N TYR A 64 0.83 2.95 2.93
CA TYR A 64 -0.52 3.48 3.03
C TYR A 64 -0.56 4.55 4.11
N VAL A 65 -1.04 5.72 3.75
CA VAL A 65 -1.26 6.84 4.67
C VAL A 65 -2.76 7.13 4.72
N GLY A 66 -3.35 7.18 5.89
CA GLY A 66 -4.76 7.48 6.09
C GLY A 66 -5.01 8.19 7.42
N ASP A 67 -6.19 8.77 7.58
CA ASP A 67 -6.53 9.61 8.73
C ASP A 67 -7.72 9.10 9.56
N GLY A 68 -8.37 8.01 9.13
CA GLY A 68 -9.62 7.62 9.76
C GLY A 68 -9.97 6.14 9.71
N LEU A 69 -11.12 5.85 10.32
CA LEU A 69 -11.64 4.47 10.43
C LEU A 69 -11.95 3.84 9.07
N SER A 70 -12.26 4.64 8.07
CA SER A 70 -12.51 4.17 6.69
C SER A 70 -11.26 3.57 6.03
N ASP A 71 -10.07 3.88 6.53
CA ASP A 71 -8.78 3.40 6.03
C ASP A 71 -8.31 2.10 6.69
N VAL A 72 -8.94 1.71 7.79
CA VAL A 72 -8.54 0.53 8.58
C VAL A 72 -8.42 -0.76 7.75
N PRO A 73 -9.34 -1.08 6.82
CA PRO A 73 -9.20 -2.27 5.97
C PRO A 73 -7.91 -2.24 5.13
N CYS A 74 -7.58 -1.10 4.53
CA CYS A 74 -6.34 -0.93 3.76
C CYS A 74 -5.09 -0.99 4.64
N MET A 75 -5.13 -0.32 5.80
CA MET A 75 -4.03 -0.35 6.77
C MET A 75 -3.74 -1.77 7.25
N LYS A 76 -4.78 -2.53 7.63
CA LYS A 76 -4.64 -3.93 8.01
C LYS A 76 -4.06 -4.77 6.88
N MET A 77 -4.55 -4.58 5.67
CA MET A 77 -4.06 -5.28 4.48
C MET A 77 -2.56 -4.99 4.26
N MET A 78 -2.13 -3.72 4.31
CA MET A 78 -0.71 -3.36 4.20
C MET A 78 0.14 -4.14 5.19
N ARG A 79 -0.21 -4.10 6.47
CA ARG A 79 0.53 -4.81 7.51
C ARG A 79 0.54 -6.32 7.31
N THR A 80 -0.60 -6.91 6.92
CA THR A 80 -0.71 -8.36 6.69
C THR A 80 0.23 -8.83 5.57
N TYR A 81 0.42 -8.02 4.55
CA TYR A 81 1.25 -8.38 3.39
C TYR A 81 2.64 -7.73 3.40
N GLY A 82 3.08 -7.20 4.52
CA GLY A 82 4.45 -6.69 4.70
C GLY A 82 4.71 -5.27 4.22
N GLY A 83 3.66 -4.55 3.79
CA GLY A 83 3.72 -3.11 3.53
C GLY A 83 3.74 -2.29 4.82
N GLN A 84 3.73 -0.97 4.69
CA GLN A 84 3.74 -0.06 5.84
C GLN A 84 2.45 0.75 5.90
N ALA A 85 1.87 0.86 7.08
CA ALA A 85 0.65 1.61 7.34
C ALA A 85 0.94 2.75 8.33
N ILE A 86 0.64 3.97 7.92
CA ILE A 86 0.81 5.19 8.72
C ILE A 86 -0.55 5.83 8.91
N ALA A 87 -0.94 6.12 10.15
CA ALA A 87 -2.09 6.97 10.40
C ALA A 87 -1.62 8.39 10.73
N VAL A 88 -2.30 9.36 10.15
CA VAL A 88 -2.07 10.78 10.41
C VAL A 88 -3.27 11.38 11.12
N TYR A 89 -3.03 12.40 11.95
CA TYR A 89 -4.09 13.01 12.74
C TYR A 89 -3.97 14.53 12.80
N GLN A 90 -5.11 15.17 12.99
CA GLN A 90 -5.22 16.49 13.55
C GLN A 90 -5.53 16.34 15.06
N GLU A 91 -5.26 17.36 15.89
CA GLU A 91 -5.37 17.24 17.35
C GLU A 91 -6.75 16.76 17.81
N GLU A 92 -7.82 17.11 17.06
CA GLU A 92 -9.20 16.77 17.40
C GLU A 92 -9.47 15.26 17.31
N ASN A 93 -8.78 14.53 16.43
CA ASN A 93 -8.98 13.07 16.23
C ASN A 93 -7.81 12.20 16.71
N ARG A 94 -6.85 12.78 17.42
CA ARG A 94 -5.64 12.12 17.92
C ARG A 94 -5.93 10.83 18.67
N GLN A 95 -6.89 10.85 19.60
CA GLN A 95 -7.25 9.68 20.41
C GLN A 95 -7.69 8.48 19.57
N GLY A 96 -8.46 8.72 18.51
CA GLY A 96 -8.91 7.66 17.59
C GLY A 96 -7.74 7.00 16.86
N VAL A 97 -6.72 7.79 16.50
CA VAL A 97 -5.52 7.29 15.82
C VAL A 97 -4.58 6.56 16.78
N GLU A 98 -4.44 7.02 18.04
CA GLU A 98 -3.72 6.30 19.09
C GLU A 98 -4.35 4.92 19.34
N ASP A 99 -5.67 4.81 19.28
CA ASP A 99 -6.38 3.53 19.35
C ASP A 99 -6.03 2.59 18.18
N LEU A 100 -5.81 3.12 16.97
CA LEU A 100 -5.38 2.30 15.84
C LEU A 100 -3.98 1.72 16.08
N LEU A 101 -3.06 2.49 16.61
CA LEU A 101 -1.71 2.03 16.96
C LEU A 101 -1.76 0.97 18.07
N SER A 102 -2.48 1.24 19.17
CA SER A 102 -2.60 0.32 20.30
C SER A 102 -3.22 -1.03 19.92
N LYS A 103 -4.16 -1.03 18.96
CA LYS A 103 -4.80 -2.23 18.41
C LYS A 103 -3.99 -2.88 17.29
N GLY A 104 -2.79 -2.40 17.01
CA GLY A 104 -1.93 -2.94 15.97
C GLY A 104 -2.51 -2.82 14.56
N ARG A 105 -3.27 -1.76 14.28
CA ARG A 105 -3.84 -1.52 12.95
C ARG A 105 -2.91 -0.75 12.02
N VAL A 106 -1.99 0.02 12.60
CA VAL A 106 -0.98 0.81 11.89
C VAL A 106 0.40 0.56 12.49
N ASP A 107 1.45 0.93 11.75
CA ASP A 107 2.84 0.83 12.21
C ASP A 107 3.29 2.12 12.88
N PHE A 108 2.80 3.26 12.42
CA PHE A 108 3.17 4.58 12.92
C PHE A 108 1.97 5.51 12.97
N ILE A 109 2.04 6.50 13.85
CA ILE A 109 1.10 7.63 13.92
C ILE A 109 1.87 8.94 13.96
N PHE A 110 1.38 9.96 13.24
CA PHE A 110 1.99 11.28 13.19
C PHE A 110 0.94 12.37 13.08
N PRO A 111 1.24 13.60 13.53
CA PRO A 111 0.47 14.76 13.10
C PRO A 111 0.42 14.84 11.56
N ALA A 112 -0.67 15.33 10.99
CA ALA A 112 -0.84 15.54 9.54
C ALA A 112 0.01 16.70 9.02
N ASP A 113 1.32 16.64 9.27
CA ASP A 113 2.30 17.64 8.84
C ASP A 113 3.26 17.03 7.83
N TYR A 114 3.05 17.34 6.56
CA TYR A 114 3.80 16.80 5.42
C TYR A 114 5.02 17.63 5.03
N ARG A 115 5.40 18.63 5.82
CA ARG A 115 6.56 19.49 5.53
C ARG A 115 7.86 18.69 5.64
N GLU A 116 8.85 19.10 4.89
CA GLU A 116 10.19 18.52 4.96
C GLU A 116 10.79 18.66 6.36
N GLY A 117 11.49 17.62 6.82
CA GLY A 117 12.17 17.58 8.12
C GLY A 117 11.25 17.18 9.29
N THR A 118 9.96 16.96 9.06
CA THR A 118 9.06 16.44 10.10
C THR A 118 9.33 14.98 10.42
N ALA A 119 8.79 14.47 11.52
CA ALA A 119 8.89 13.05 11.88
C ALA A 119 8.24 12.15 10.83
N LEU A 120 7.09 12.55 10.27
CA LEU A 120 6.43 11.86 9.17
C LEU A 120 7.34 11.78 7.94
N ASP A 121 7.88 12.91 7.46
CA ASP A 121 8.79 12.97 6.32
C ASP A 121 10.02 12.06 6.52
N SER A 122 10.65 12.16 7.69
CA SER A 122 11.83 11.36 8.03
C SER A 122 11.54 9.87 8.06
N THR A 123 10.38 9.47 8.61
CA THR A 123 9.97 8.07 8.67
C THR A 123 9.64 7.53 7.28
N VAL A 124 8.92 8.28 6.45
CA VAL A 124 8.62 7.87 5.07
C VAL A 124 9.93 7.70 4.27
N LYS A 125 10.87 8.63 4.38
CA LYS A 125 12.19 8.51 3.74
C LYS A 125 12.95 7.27 4.21
N ASN A 126 12.89 6.91 5.49
CA ASN A 126 13.54 5.71 6.02
C ASN A 126 12.87 4.43 5.54
N ILE A 127 11.54 4.40 5.44
CA ILE A 127 10.80 3.28 4.86
C ILE A 127 11.21 3.07 3.38
N ILE A 128 11.29 4.14 2.59
CA ILE A 128 11.73 4.07 1.18
C ILE A 128 13.16 3.54 1.10
N ARG A 129 14.08 3.99 1.96
CA ARG A 129 15.46 3.47 2.00
C ARG A 129 15.50 1.98 2.35
N LYS A 130 14.69 1.55 3.33
CA LYS A 130 14.55 0.13 3.67
C LYS A 130 14.08 -0.68 2.45
N MET A 131 13.05 -0.22 1.74
CA MET A 131 12.55 -0.87 0.52
C MET A 131 13.66 -1.03 -0.51
N ALA A 132 14.39 0.04 -0.82
CA ALA A 132 15.49 0.02 -1.78
C ALA A 132 16.61 -0.97 -1.39
N ILE A 133 16.95 -1.04 -0.10
CA ILE A 133 17.93 -2.02 0.40
C ILE A 133 17.41 -3.44 0.26
N CYS A 134 16.14 -3.69 0.60
CA CYS A 134 15.53 -5.01 0.46
C CYS A 134 15.50 -5.47 -1.02
N ASP A 135 15.16 -4.57 -1.94
CA ASP A 135 15.15 -4.86 -3.38
C ASP A 135 16.57 -5.19 -3.88
N THR A 136 17.60 -4.42 -3.45
CA THR A 136 19.00 -4.70 -3.80
C THR A 136 19.42 -6.09 -3.33
N LEU A 137 19.11 -6.46 -2.08
CA LEU A 137 19.45 -7.78 -1.55
C LEU A 137 18.71 -8.90 -2.27
N ALA A 138 17.45 -8.69 -2.67
CA ALA A 138 16.69 -9.65 -3.45
C ALA A 138 17.29 -9.86 -4.84
N GLU A 139 17.74 -8.80 -5.50
CA GLU A 139 18.41 -8.85 -6.80
C GLU A 139 19.77 -9.59 -6.71
N GLU A 140 20.57 -9.29 -5.67
CA GLU A 140 21.82 -9.99 -5.42
C GLU A 140 21.62 -11.49 -5.18
N ASN A 141 20.62 -11.85 -4.38
CA ASN A 141 20.23 -13.25 -4.15
C ASN A 141 19.82 -13.93 -5.47
N ALA A 142 18.94 -13.31 -6.25
CA ALA A 142 18.52 -13.82 -7.54
C ALA A 142 19.70 -13.99 -8.51
N ALA A 143 20.68 -13.08 -8.49
CA ALA A 143 21.88 -13.19 -9.31
C ALA A 143 22.72 -14.42 -8.92
N GLN A 144 22.87 -14.73 -7.62
CA GLN A 144 23.57 -15.92 -7.15
C GLN A 144 22.86 -17.22 -7.59
N PHE A 145 21.53 -17.26 -7.50
CA PHE A 145 20.76 -18.41 -8.01
C PHE A 145 20.97 -18.64 -9.51
N ARG A 146 20.95 -17.56 -10.30
CA ARG A 146 21.24 -17.63 -11.76
C ARG A 146 22.64 -18.19 -12.05
N GLN A 147 23.66 -17.82 -11.27
CA GLN A 147 25.03 -18.31 -11.44
C GLN A 147 25.14 -19.83 -11.26
N ILE A 148 24.32 -20.41 -10.40
CA ILE A 148 24.30 -21.88 -10.17
C ILE A 148 23.25 -22.59 -11.03
N GLY A 149 22.64 -21.90 -12.01
CA GLY A 149 21.63 -22.48 -12.91
C GLY A 149 20.32 -22.83 -12.24
N ARG A 150 19.95 -22.10 -11.19
CA ARG A 150 18.69 -22.31 -10.43
C ARG A 150 17.87 -21.02 -10.40
N SER A 151 16.59 -21.17 -10.06
CA SER A 151 15.71 -20.05 -9.71
C SER A 151 15.63 -19.90 -8.20
N PRO A 152 15.45 -18.68 -7.67
CA PRO A 152 15.16 -18.48 -6.25
C PRO A 152 13.93 -19.30 -5.84
N LEU A 153 13.99 -19.92 -4.67
CA LEU A 153 12.81 -20.53 -4.09
C LEU A 153 11.85 -19.42 -3.65
N PRO A 154 10.53 -19.59 -3.82
CA PRO A 154 9.58 -18.65 -3.26
C PRO A 154 9.81 -18.52 -1.76
N TYR A 155 9.80 -17.28 -1.25
CA TYR A 155 9.95 -17.04 0.18
C TYR A 155 8.81 -17.73 0.92
N GLN A 156 9.11 -18.77 1.68
CA GLN A 156 8.15 -19.38 2.59
C GLN A 156 8.02 -18.50 3.83
N ALA A 157 6.95 -17.73 3.87
CA ALA A 157 6.64 -16.80 4.96
C ALA A 157 6.13 -17.50 6.23
N SER A 158 6.42 -18.78 6.45
CA SER A 158 6.08 -19.43 7.73
C SER A 158 6.94 -20.64 8.04
N LEU A 159 8.03 -20.40 8.78
CA LEU A 159 8.63 -21.44 9.61
C LEU A 159 7.95 -21.55 10.99
N PHE A 160 6.88 -20.80 11.24
CA PHE A 160 6.16 -20.76 12.52
C PHE A 160 4.65 -20.62 12.31
N GLU A 161 4.02 -21.53 11.59
CA GLU A 161 2.63 -21.86 11.87
C GLU A 161 2.65 -22.86 13.00
N GLU A 162 2.37 -22.37 14.19
CA GLU A 162 2.21 -23.14 15.40
C GLU A 162 1.04 -24.12 15.26
N THR A 163 1.30 -25.35 15.65
CA THR A 163 0.37 -26.40 16.05
C THR A 163 -0.72 -25.90 17.02
#